data_900b39ceb4e1057bcbc24abc85173528
#
_entry.id   900b39ceb4e1057bcbc24abc85173528
#
_cell.length_a   1.000
_cell.length_b   1.000
_cell.length_c   1.000
_cell.angle_alpha   90.00
_cell.angle_beta   90.00
_cell.angle_gamma   90.00
#
_symmetry.space_group_name_H-M   'P 1'
#
loop_
_entity.id
_entity.type
_entity.pdbx_description
1 polymer ?
#
loop_
_entity_poly.entity_id
_entity_poly.type
_entity_poly.pdbx_seq_one_letter_code
_entity_poly.pdbx_strand_id
1 'polypeptide(L)'
;LIGTTLNQSSEISIIVALLAWKANVFNDRLFAIVIAVILLSLFFSALGHAVQPALYNTFKGLVGFLNRNISAVELENQQQVVLKDHVVLLGFNEVAQAIGELYEAKGERVVLIDIDPEIIKYFEARKDSNIDPVYADPADPNVWNEYKLSSAKVIISCTGSDVDADVELAGFIKQA
;
A
#
# COMPACT_ATOMS: atom_id res chain seq x y z
N LEU A 1 -0.88 -5.86 2.09
CA LEU A 1 -0.13 -6.94 1.38
C LEU A 1 0.78 -7.77 2.32
N ILE A 2 1.33 -7.19 3.39
CA ILE A 2 2.26 -7.90 4.31
C ILE A 2 1.58 -9.06 5.07
N GLY A 3 0.27 -8.99 5.33
CA GLY A 3 -0.48 -10.05 6.04
C GLY A 3 -0.64 -11.36 5.26
N THR A 4 -0.46 -11.35 3.94
CA THR A 4 -0.66 -12.52 3.08
C THR A 4 0.61 -13.37 2.90
N THR A 5 1.79 -12.78 3.13
CA THR A 5 3.07 -13.49 3.04
C THR A 5 3.43 -14.29 4.31
N LEU A 6 2.73 -14.06 5.42
CA LEU A 6 2.92 -14.82 6.68
C LEU A 6 2.39 -16.26 6.63
N ASN A 7 1.87 -16.70 5.49
CA ASN A 7 1.26 -18.03 5.34
C ASN A 7 2.27 -19.19 5.18
N GLN A 8 3.55 -18.90 5.18
CA GLN A 8 4.62 -19.94 5.10
C GLN A 8 4.82 -20.72 6.41
N SER A 9 4.16 -20.33 7.51
CA SER A 9 4.28 -21.04 8.79
C SER A 9 3.66 -22.45 8.76
N SER A 10 2.84 -22.80 7.78
CA SER A 10 2.16 -24.09 7.73
C SER A 10 3.06 -25.26 7.33
N GLU A 11 4.11 -25.02 6.51
CA GLU A 11 5.06 -26.07 6.12
C GLU A 11 5.89 -26.53 7.31
N ILE A 12 6.36 -25.60 8.13
CA ILE A 12 7.11 -25.91 9.36
C ILE A 12 6.20 -26.65 10.36
N SER A 13 4.92 -26.30 10.44
CA SER A 13 3.96 -26.95 11.33
C SER A 13 3.76 -28.43 10.99
N ILE A 14 3.78 -28.81 9.72
CA ILE A 14 3.71 -30.23 9.30
C ILE A 14 4.94 -30.98 9.74
N ILE A 15 6.13 -30.40 9.59
CA ILE A 15 7.40 -31.03 9.99
C ILE A 15 7.42 -31.23 11.52
N VAL A 16 7.01 -30.22 12.29
CA VAL A 16 6.96 -30.29 13.75
C VAL A 16 5.94 -31.34 14.19
N ALA A 17 4.76 -31.41 13.58
CA ALA A 17 3.74 -32.41 13.88
C ALA A 17 4.27 -33.84 13.60
N LEU A 18 4.99 -34.04 12.49
CA LEU A 18 5.58 -35.33 12.13
C LEU A 18 6.67 -35.75 13.12
N LEU A 19 7.53 -34.83 13.54
CA LEU A 19 8.56 -35.07 14.54
C LEU A 19 7.96 -35.43 15.90
N ALA A 20 6.93 -34.70 16.32
CA ALA A 20 6.21 -35.00 17.59
C ALA A 20 5.53 -36.39 17.59
N TRP A 21 4.96 -36.78 16.42
CA TRP A 21 4.39 -38.12 16.26
C TRP A 21 5.47 -39.22 16.31
N LYS A 22 6.60 -39.03 15.57
CA LYS A 22 7.74 -39.95 15.63
C LYS A 22 8.37 -40.08 17.03
N ALA A 23 8.34 -39.00 17.80
CA ALA A 23 8.81 -38.98 19.18
C ALA A 23 7.81 -39.57 20.19
N ASN A 24 6.68 -40.14 19.71
CA ASN A 24 5.58 -40.67 20.53
C ASN A 24 4.95 -39.64 21.49
N VAL A 25 5.10 -38.34 21.21
CA VAL A 25 4.41 -37.27 21.96
C VAL A 25 2.95 -37.18 21.54
N PHE A 26 2.64 -37.47 20.27
CA PHE A 26 1.29 -37.55 19.73
C PHE A 26 0.92 -39.03 19.47
N ASN A 27 -0.29 -39.41 19.88
CA ASN A 27 -0.89 -40.66 19.40
C ASN A 27 -1.46 -40.46 17.99
N ASP A 28 -1.75 -41.55 17.27
CA ASP A 28 -2.23 -41.53 15.88
C ASP A 28 -3.49 -40.66 15.69
N ARG A 29 -4.40 -40.65 16.67
CA ARG A 29 -5.62 -39.84 16.59
C ARG A 29 -5.33 -38.36 16.71
N LEU A 30 -4.45 -37.93 17.63
CA LEU A 30 -4.04 -36.53 17.74
C LEU A 30 -3.27 -36.07 16.53
N PHE A 31 -2.37 -36.92 16.02
CA PHE A 31 -1.63 -36.59 14.78
C PHE A 31 -2.57 -36.37 13.61
N ALA A 32 -3.56 -37.24 13.41
CA ALA A 32 -4.56 -37.10 12.34
C ALA A 32 -5.37 -35.80 12.47
N ILE A 33 -5.76 -35.42 13.69
CA ILE A 33 -6.48 -34.16 13.94
C ILE A 33 -5.60 -32.95 13.60
N VAL A 34 -4.34 -32.94 14.04
CA VAL A 34 -3.41 -31.83 13.79
C VAL A 34 -3.18 -31.66 12.30
N ILE A 35 -2.93 -32.76 11.57
CA ILE A 35 -2.76 -32.70 10.11
C ILE A 35 -4.04 -32.20 9.42
N ALA A 36 -5.22 -32.68 9.84
CA ALA A 36 -6.48 -32.22 9.27
C ALA A 36 -6.68 -30.71 9.48
N VAL A 37 -6.35 -30.17 10.65
CA VAL A 37 -6.44 -28.73 10.94
C VAL A 37 -5.47 -27.93 10.06
N ILE A 38 -4.23 -28.41 9.90
CA ILE A 38 -3.24 -27.76 9.04
C ILE A 38 -3.71 -27.72 7.59
N LEU A 39 -4.19 -28.85 7.05
CA LEU A 39 -4.69 -28.94 5.68
C LEU A 39 -5.92 -28.04 5.45
N LEU A 40 -6.83 -28.00 6.43
CA LEU A 40 -8.01 -27.15 6.40
C LEU A 40 -7.61 -25.67 6.41
N SER A 41 -6.63 -25.30 7.23
CA SER A 41 -6.08 -23.93 7.27
C SER A 41 -5.46 -23.52 5.94
N LEU A 42 -4.68 -24.42 5.29
CA LEU A 42 -4.12 -24.18 3.95
C LEU A 42 -5.21 -23.98 2.90
N PHE A 43 -6.25 -24.82 2.95
CA PHE A 43 -7.38 -24.72 2.03
C PHE A 43 -8.12 -23.38 2.17
N PHE A 44 -8.43 -22.95 3.41
CA PHE A 44 -9.07 -21.66 3.65
C PHE A 44 -8.18 -20.47 3.29
N SER A 45 -6.88 -20.62 3.46
CA SER A 45 -5.93 -19.60 3.03
C SER A 45 -5.92 -19.42 1.51
N ALA A 46 -5.87 -20.51 0.75
CA ALA A 46 -5.93 -20.46 -0.71
C ALA A 46 -7.26 -19.85 -1.21
N LEU A 47 -8.39 -20.20 -0.57
CA LEU A 47 -9.69 -19.58 -0.85
C LEU A 47 -9.70 -18.09 -0.50
N GLY A 48 -9.05 -17.69 0.60
CA GLY A 48 -8.94 -16.30 1.02
C GLY A 48 -8.32 -15.42 -0.07
N HIS A 49 -7.28 -15.89 -0.74
CA HIS A 49 -6.68 -15.19 -1.87
C HIS A 49 -7.64 -14.99 -3.04
N ALA A 50 -8.43 -16.01 -3.37
CA ALA A 50 -9.39 -15.94 -4.48
C ALA A 50 -10.56 -14.97 -4.18
N VAL A 51 -10.92 -14.79 -2.91
CA VAL A 51 -12.05 -13.95 -2.48
C VAL A 51 -11.61 -12.54 -2.05
N GLN A 52 -10.30 -12.31 -1.92
CA GLN A 52 -9.72 -11.06 -1.46
C GLN A 52 -10.25 -9.82 -2.19
N PRO A 53 -10.35 -9.75 -3.54
CA PRO A 53 -10.87 -8.57 -4.23
C PRO A 53 -12.35 -8.33 -3.95
N ALA A 54 -13.17 -9.38 -3.84
CA ALA A 54 -14.58 -9.26 -3.50
C ALA A 54 -14.79 -8.82 -2.05
N LEU A 55 -13.98 -9.35 -1.11
CA LEU A 55 -14.00 -8.96 0.30
C LEU A 55 -13.58 -7.50 0.47
N TYR A 56 -12.50 -7.08 -0.20
CA TYR A 56 -12.02 -5.71 -0.17
C TYR A 56 -13.10 -4.71 -0.61
N ASN A 57 -13.79 -4.99 -1.72
CA ASN A 57 -14.86 -4.13 -2.22
C ASN A 57 -16.06 -4.06 -1.27
N THR A 58 -16.39 -5.16 -0.59
CA THR A 58 -17.49 -5.21 0.38
C THR A 58 -17.11 -4.48 1.68
N PHE A 59 -15.88 -4.70 2.16
CA PHE A 59 -15.38 -4.03 3.37
C PHE A 59 -15.06 -2.55 3.16
N LYS A 60 -14.65 -2.14 1.95
CA LYS A 60 -14.45 -0.72 1.62
C LYS A 60 -15.74 0.10 1.85
N GLY A 61 -16.90 -0.46 1.52
CA GLY A 61 -18.20 0.16 1.83
C GLY A 61 -18.49 0.25 3.34
N LEU A 62 -18.15 -0.79 4.10
CA LEU A 62 -18.36 -0.83 5.55
C LEU A 62 -17.37 0.06 6.31
N VAL A 63 -16.11 0.06 5.91
CA VAL A 63 -15.05 0.93 6.48
C VAL A 63 -15.34 2.39 6.12
N GLY A 64 -15.79 2.69 4.90
CA GLY A 64 -16.23 4.03 4.52
C GLY A 64 -17.41 4.54 5.36
N PHE A 65 -18.33 3.65 5.75
CA PHE A 65 -19.42 4.01 6.67
C PHE A 65 -18.94 4.25 8.10
N LEU A 66 -18.01 3.44 8.60
CA LEU A 66 -17.41 3.60 9.94
C LEU A 66 -16.42 4.77 10.00
N ASN A 67 -15.70 5.03 8.92
CA ASN A 67 -14.71 6.10 8.84
C ASN A 67 -15.33 7.48 8.55
N ARG A 68 -16.62 7.53 8.20
CA ARG A 68 -17.35 8.77 7.94
C ARG A 68 -17.30 9.76 9.12
N ASN A 69 -17.09 9.26 10.35
CA ASN A 69 -16.92 10.10 11.54
C ASN A 69 -15.46 10.54 11.80
N ILE A 70 -14.47 9.89 11.18
CA ILE A 70 -13.05 10.24 11.35
C ILE A 70 -12.59 11.10 10.16
N SER A 71 -13.02 10.76 8.95
CA SER A 71 -12.69 11.53 7.75
C SER A 71 -13.31 12.92 7.69
N ALA A 72 -14.39 13.18 8.45
CA ALA A 72 -15.00 14.52 8.50
C ALA A 72 -14.07 15.57 9.16
N VAL A 73 -13.14 15.14 10.02
CA VAL A 73 -12.17 16.03 10.68
C VAL A 73 -10.91 16.23 9.83
N GLU A 74 -10.52 15.24 9.02
CA GLU A 74 -9.37 15.35 8.13
C GLU A 74 -9.71 15.96 6.76
N LEU A 75 -10.95 15.75 6.26
CA LEU A 75 -11.42 16.32 4.99
C LEU A 75 -11.75 17.83 5.08
N GLU A 76 -11.98 18.34 6.27
CA GLU A 76 -12.29 19.79 6.45
C GLU A 76 -11.03 20.66 6.33
N ASN A 77 -9.82 20.07 6.43
CA ASN A 77 -8.53 20.75 6.23
C ASN A 77 -7.90 20.52 4.85
N GLN A 78 -8.39 19.59 4.05
CA GLN A 78 -8.06 19.53 2.64
C GLN A 78 -9.02 20.45 1.88
N GLN A 79 -8.73 21.75 1.88
CA GLN A 79 -9.19 22.61 0.81
C GLN A 79 -8.98 21.83 -0.48
N GLN A 80 -10.02 21.66 -1.29
CA GLN A 80 -9.93 21.15 -2.64
C GLN A 80 -9.01 22.10 -3.41
N VAL A 81 -7.72 21.94 -3.20
CA VAL A 81 -6.73 22.67 -3.98
C VAL A 81 -6.85 22.12 -5.38
N VAL A 82 -7.21 22.99 -6.30
CA VAL A 82 -7.25 22.63 -7.72
C VAL A 82 -5.81 22.28 -8.12
N LEU A 83 -5.49 20.99 -8.03
CA LEU A 83 -4.22 20.44 -8.49
C LEU A 83 -4.21 20.54 -10.02
N LYS A 84 -3.47 21.53 -10.53
CA LYS A 84 -3.24 21.75 -11.94
C LYS A 84 -1.82 22.27 -12.12
N ASP A 85 -1.14 21.78 -13.13
CA ASP A 85 0.24 22.17 -13.45
C ASP A 85 1.22 21.96 -12.28
N HIS A 86 0.94 20.99 -11.39
CA HIS A 86 1.77 20.62 -10.24
C HIS A 86 2.82 19.56 -10.63
N VAL A 87 3.81 19.40 -9.79
CA VAL A 87 4.83 18.34 -9.90
C VAL A 87 4.45 17.21 -8.98
N VAL A 88 4.54 15.96 -9.44
CA VAL A 88 4.27 14.77 -8.61
C VAL A 88 5.54 13.95 -8.46
N LEU A 89 5.88 13.62 -7.22
CA LEU A 89 6.94 12.68 -6.88
C LEU A 89 6.29 11.40 -6.31
N LEU A 90 6.53 10.28 -6.96
CA LEU A 90 6.07 8.96 -6.55
C LEU A 90 7.23 8.21 -5.91
N GLY A 91 7.18 8.04 -4.60
CA GLY A 91 8.28 7.51 -3.80
C GLY A 91 9.35 8.55 -3.48
N PHE A 92 10.01 8.37 -2.32
CA PHE A 92 11.04 9.28 -1.84
C PHE A 92 12.37 8.56 -1.65
N ASN A 93 13.40 9.08 -2.30
CA ASN A 93 14.78 8.66 -2.17
C ASN A 93 15.70 9.87 -2.37
N GLU A 94 17.00 9.68 -2.35
CA GLU A 94 17.98 10.78 -2.54
C GLU A 94 17.76 11.56 -3.85
N VAL A 95 17.34 10.86 -4.91
CA VAL A 95 17.06 11.50 -6.21
C VAL A 95 15.78 12.33 -6.14
N ALA A 96 14.70 11.77 -5.55
CA ALA A 96 13.45 12.49 -5.34
C ALA A 96 13.64 13.71 -4.46
N GLN A 97 14.50 13.63 -3.44
CA GLN A 97 14.84 14.76 -2.59
C GLN A 97 15.47 15.89 -3.41
N ALA A 98 16.53 15.60 -4.15
CA ALA A 98 17.21 16.61 -4.96
C ALA A 98 16.30 17.28 -5.99
N ILE A 99 15.40 16.50 -6.60
CA ILE A 99 14.42 17.00 -7.55
C ILE A 99 13.34 17.83 -6.85
N GLY A 100 12.82 17.37 -5.71
CA GLY A 100 11.84 18.10 -4.91
C GLY A 100 12.37 19.48 -4.49
N GLU A 101 13.58 19.54 -3.97
CA GLU A 101 14.25 20.79 -3.60
C GLU A 101 14.45 21.74 -4.80
N LEU A 102 14.76 21.19 -5.98
CA LEU A 102 14.89 21.97 -7.21
C LEU A 102 13.57 22.64 -7.62
N TYR A 103 12.46 21.90 -7.56
CA TYR A 103 11.13 22.44 -7.91
C TYR A 103 10.60 23.38 -6.83
N GLU A 104 10.84 23.08 -5.56
CA GLU A 104 10.55 23.96 -4.43
C GLU A 104 11.26 25.32 -4.58
N ALA A 105 12.56 25.31 -4.94
CA ALA A 105 13.32 26.52 -5.19
C ALA A 105 12.79 27.35 -6.39
N LYS A 106 12.08 26.72 -7.34
CA LYS A 106 11.39 27.39 -8.43
C LYS A 106 10.01 27.91 -8.06
N GLY A 107 9.55 27.69 -6.83
CA GLY A 107 8.21 28.06 -6.37
C GLY A 107 7.10 27.16 -6.93
N GLU A 108 7.45 26.01 -7.51
CA GLU A 108 6.50 25.04 -8.02
C GLU A 108 5.88 24.25 -6.85
N ARG A 109 4.63 23.88 -6.98
CA ARG A 109 3.96 23.02 -6.03
C ARG A 109 4.31 21.57 -6.31
N VAL A 110 4.77 20.86 -5.31
CA VAL A 110 5.17 19.46 -5.39
C VAL A 110 4.25 18.61 -4.53
N VAL A 111 3.64 17.59 -5.09
CA VAL A 111 2.89 16.55 -4.36
C VAL A 111 3.81 15.34 -4.23
N LEU A 112 4.17 14.99 -2.99
CA LEU A 112 4.99 13.82 -2.68
C LEU A 112 4.10 12.70 -2.16
N ILE A 113 4.09 11.57 -2.87
CA ILE A 113 3.30 10.38 -2.49
C ILE A 113 4.26 9.27 -2.06
N ASP A 114 4.15 8.83 -0.81
CA ASP A 114 4.99 7.77 -0.26
C ASP A 114 4.23 6.93 0.77
N ILE A 115 4.65 5.68 0.93
CA ILE A 115 4.12 4.74 1.94
C ILE A 115 4.88 4.80 3.27
N ASP A 116 5.99 5.53 3.34
CA ASP A 116 6.79 5.64 4.55
C ASP A 116 6.26 6.77 5.45
N PRO A 117 5.69 6.44 6.63
CA PRO A 117 5.15 7.44 7.53
C PRO A 117 6.21 8.37 8.13
N GLU A 118 7.49 7.99 8.15
CA GLU A 118 8.56 8.85 8.66
C GLU A 118 8.87 9.97 7.67
N ILE A 119 8.87 9.67 6.38
CA ILE A 119 9.03 10.65 5.30
C ILE A 119 7.87 11.65 5.32
N ILE A 120 6.64 11.16 5.42
CA ILE A 120 5.46 12.02 5.49
C ILE A 120 5.54 12.98 6.67
N LYS A 121 5.82 12.48 7.87
CA LYS A 121 5.99 13.31 9.07
C LYS A 121 7.10 14.34 8.95
N TYR A 122 8.20 13.98 8.28
CA TYR A 122 9.31 14.91 8.05
C TYR A 122 8.86 16.13 7.23
N PHE A 123 8.11 15.90 6.15
CA PHE A 123 7.61 17.00 5.30
C PHE A 123 6.43 17.75 5.94
N GLU A 124 5.53 17.10 6.67
CA GLU A 124 4.47 17.75 7.44
C GLU A 124 5.01 18.74 8.48
N ALA A 125 6.19 18.46 9.05
CA ALA A 125 6.84 19.36 10.00
C ALA A 125 7.43 20.62 9.36
N ARG A 126 7.62 20.65 8.02
CA ARG A 126 8.19 21.75 7.26
C ARG A 126 7.10 22.72 6.76
N LYS A 127 6.60 23.57 7.66
CA LYS A 127 5.47 24.48 7.39
C LYS A 127 5.66 25.45 6.23
N ASP A 128 6.91 25.75 5.86
CA ASP A 128 7.26 26.72 4.81
C ASP A 128 7.64 26.01 3.48
N SER A 129 7.35 24.72 3.36
CA SER A 129 7.65 23.93 2.16
C SER A 129 6.48 23.97 1.17
N ASN A 130 6.80 24.06 -0.12
CA ASN A 130 5.84 23.89 -1.22
C ASN A 130 5.63 22.40 -1.57
N ILE A 131 6.13 21.49 -0.73
CA ILE A 131 5.96 20.03 -0.89
C ILE A 131 4.80 19.59 -0.01
N ASP A 132 3.75 19.09 -0.63
CA ASP A 132 2.58 18.52 0.02
C ASP A 132 2.76 17.00 0.16
N PRO A 133 3.05 16.48 1.37
CA PRO A 133 3.23 15.05 1.57
C PRO A 133 1.89 14.33 1.63
N VAL A 134 1.82 13.17 0.98
CA VAL A 134 0.65 12.30 0.91
C VAL A 134 1.03 10.89 1.32
N TYR A 135 0.41 10.37 2.38
CA TYR A 135 0.57 8.99 2.79
C TYR A 135 -0.33 8.09 1.94
N ALA A 136 0.22 7.49 0.90
CA ALA A 136 -0.50 6.58 0.02
C ALA A 136 0.47 5.66 -0.72
N ASP A 137 -0.06 4.58 -1.31
CA ASP A 137 0.71 3.71 -2.19
C ASP A 137 0.91 4.41 -3.56
N PRO A 138 2.14 4.75 -3.95
CA PRO A 138 2.41 5.41 -5.22
C PRO A 138 2.09 4.55 -6.45
N ALA A 139 1.87 3.24 -6.29
CA ALA A 139 1.47 2.32 -7.35
C ALA A 139 -0.06 2.14 -7.45
N ASP A 140 -0.88 2.75 -6.58
CA ASP A 140 -2.34 2.60 -6.62
C ASP A 140 -2.98 3.53 -7.67
N PRO A 141 -3.65 3.02 -8.72
CA PRO A 141 -4.36 3.82 -9.71
C PRO A 141 -5.45 4.75 -9.14
N ASN A 142 -6.04 4.40 -7.98
CA ASN A 142 -7.01 5.27 -7.32
C ASN A 142 -6.35 6.55 -6.81
N VAL A 143 -5.12 6.45 -6.29
CA VAL A 143 -4.31 7.57 -5.84
C VAL A 143 -3.96 8.47 -7.02
N TRP A 144 -3.63 7.90 -8.18
CA TRP A 144 -3.35 8.68 -9.39
C TRP A 144 -4.53 9.53 -9.84
N ASN A 145 -5.75 8.99 -9.76
CA ASN A 145 -6.99 9.73 -10.05
C ASN A 145 -7.27 10.81 -9.00
N GLU A 146 -7.12 10.50 -7.73
CA GLU A 146 -7.39 11.40 -6.60
C GLU A 146 -6.49 12.63 -6.65
N TYR A 147 -5.19 12.42 -6.88
CA TYR A 147 -4.20 13.49 -6.97
C TYR A 147 -4.00 14.03 -8.42
N LYS A 148 -4.91 13.66 -9.32
CA LYS A 148 -4.99 14.20 -10.69
C LYS A 148 -3.66 14.17 -11.43
N LEU A 149 -2.98 13.03 -11.42
CA LEU A 149 -1.71 12.86 -12.12
C LEU A 149 -1.80 13.19 -13.59
N SER A 150 -2.94 12.95 -14.23
CA SER A 150 -3.19 13.32 -15.65
C SER A 150 -3.11 14.82 -15.93
N SER A 151 -3.28 15.68 -14.92
CA SER A 151 -3.17 17.14 -15.04
C SER A 151 -1.87 17.69 -14.42
N ALA A 152 -0.95 16.83 -14.02
CA ALA A 152 0.35 17.20 -13.52
C ALA A 152 1.25 17.72 -14.66
N LYS A 153 2.06 18.73 -14.37
CA LYS A 153 3.07 19.26 -15.28
C LYS A 153 4.21 18.26 -15.50
N VAL A 154 4.60 17.58 -14.44
CA VAL A 154 5.66 16.58 -14.41
C VAL A 154 5.33 15.51 -13.39
N ILE A 155 5.54 14.26 -13.74
CA ILE A 155 5.46 13.12 -12.84
C ILE A 155 6.82 12.43 -12.84
N ILE A 156 7.35 12.17 -11.66
CA ILE A 156 8.65 11.55 -11.47
C ILE A 156 8.46 10.34 -10.56
N SER A 157 8.69 9.16 -11.11
CA SER A 157 8.67 7.92 -10.34
C SER A 157 10.06 7.64 -9.77
N CYS A 158 10.12 7.51 -8.46
CA CYS A 158 11.30 7.16 -7.68
C CYS A 158 11.05 5.91 -6.81
N THR A 159 10.05 5.09 -7.17
CA THR A 159 9.65 3.89 -6.41
C THR A 159 10.66 2.74 -6.50
N GLY A 160 11.76 2.91 -7.21
CA GLY A 160 12.85 1.96 -7.28
C GLY A 160 12.70 0.95 -8.42
N SER A 161 12.53 -0.34 -8.12
CA SER A 161 12.66 -1.43 -9.10
C SER A 161 11.34 -1.96 -9.65
N ASP A 162 10.20 -1.32 -9.39
CA ASP A 162 8.91 -1.80 -9.89
C ASP A 162 8.61 -1.24 -11.29
N VAL A 163 9.25 -1.85 -12.28
CA VAL A 163 9.08 -1.49 -13.70
C VAL A 163 7.64 -1.70 -14.17
N ASP A 164 6.92 -2.68 -13.60
CA ASP A 164 5.55 -2.98 -13.98
C ASP A 164 4.59 -1.85 -13.56
N ALA A 165 4.79 -1.29 -12.36
CA ALA A 165 4.03 -0.13 -11.90
C ALA A 165 4.30 1.12 -12.75
N ASP A 166 5.55 1.35 -13.17
CA ASP A 166 5.90 2.47 -14.03
C ASP A 166 5.28 2.34 -15.44
N VAL A 167 5.19 1.12 -15.97
CA VAL A 167 4.54 0.84 -17.26
C VAL A 167 3.02 1.09 -17.16
N GLU A 168 2.40 0.66 -16.06
CA GLU A 168 0.97 0.89 -15.80
C GLU A 168 0.67 2.38 -15.66
N LEU A 169 1.49 3.11 -14.92
CA LEU A 169 1.41 4.57 -14.78
C LEU A 169 1.52 5.27 -16.13
N ALA A 170 2.49 4.89 -16.95
CA ALA A 170 2.64 5.45 -18.30
C ALA A 170 1.42 5.15 -19.18
N GLY A 171 0.82 3.98 -19.04
CA GLY A 171 -0.43 3.61 -19.69
C GLY A 171 -1.60 4.49 -19.25
N PHE A 172 -1.73 4.72 -17.95
CA PHE A 172 -2.76 5.58 -17.34
C PHE A 172 -2.67 7.03 -17.89
N ILE A 173 -1.48 7.61 -17.89
CA ILE A 173 -1.28 9.00 -18.36
C ILE A 173 -1.60 9.17 -19.85
N LYS A 174 -1.34 8.14 -20.68
CA LYS A 174 -1.64 8.19 -22.12
C LYS A 174 -3.13 8.11 -22.44
N GLN A 175 -3.95 7.61 -21.54
CA GLN A 175 -5.40 7.43 -21.72
C GLN A 175 -6.20 8.62 -21.16
N ALA A 176 -5.59 9.48 -20.36
CA ALA A 176 -6.19 10.65 -19.73
C ALA A 176 -6.03 11.92 -20.57
#